data_bb502e207b2c81d5c5b3d93a2cf935f7
#
_entry.id   bb502e207b2c81d5c5b3d93a2cf935f7
#
_cell.length_a   1.000
_cell.length_b   1.000
_cell.length_c   1.000
_cell.angle_alpha   90.00
_cell.angle_beta   90.00
_cell.angle_gamma   90.00
#
_symmetry.space_group_name_H-M   'P 1'
#
loop_
_entity.id
_entity.type
_entity.pdbx_description
1 polymer ?
#
loop_
_entity_poly.entity_id
_entity_poly.type
_entity_poly.pdbx_seq_one_letter_code
_entity_poly.pdbx_strand_id
1 'polypeptide(L)'
;VNFMLEQIAELAQRKLLATKWLLAPSIRAGNQWLEKIARSGTPAVGFQVMTLPHLARELAVRQLATEEVTKLPAFAGTLLVDRLLGEQGEYLKQSENSAGLAGAVLTAIEQLRLADVGTADLDRISFEVQGKGGDLRRLLEAYEAELKKLSVTDHAGILKLAIDHLQSTESALPTDLVLIEPDS
;
A
#
# COMPACT_ATOMS: atom_id res chain seq x y z
N VAL A 1 23.29 -14.57 -15.99
CA VAL A 1 23.00 -15.00 -14.61
C VAL A 1 22.45 -13.77 -13.90
N ASN A 2 21.36 -13.93 -13.18
CA ASN A 2 20.68 -12.80 -12.57
C ASN A 2 21.37 -12.51 -11.23
N PHE A 3 22.02 -11.37 -11.10
CA PHE A 3 22.74 -10.92 -9.88
C PHE A 3 21.92 -11.14 -8.60
N MET A 4 20.62 -10.86 -8.65
CA MET A 4 19.72 -11.06 -7.52
C MET A 4 19.66 -12.54 -7.09
N LEU A 5 19.56 -13.50 -8.04
CA LEU A 5 19.53 -14.93 -7.70
C LEU A 5 20.82 -15.39 -7.04
N GLU A 6 21.96 -14.85 -7.44
CA GLU A 6 23.25 -15.12 -6.82
C GLU A 6 23.30 -14.62 -5.39
N GLN A 7 22.82 -13.39 -5.14
CA GLN A 7 22.72 -12.80 -3.79
C GLN A 7 21.81 -13.64 -2.88
N ILE A 8 20.63 -14.03 -3.35
CA ILE A 8 19.71 -14.86 -2.57
C ILE A 8 20.36 -16.23 -2.27
N ALA A 9 21.04 -16.85 -3.25
CA ALA A 9 21.71 -18.12 -3.08
C ALA A 9 22.86 -18.03 -2.05
N GLU A 10 23.67 -16.97 -2.11
CA GLU A 10 24.74 -16.72 -1.15
C GLU A 10 24.20 -16.55 0.27
N LEU A 11 23.14 -15.76 0.44
CA LEU A 11 22.49 -15.57 1.74
C LEU A 11 21.83 -16.84 2.26
N ALA A 12 21.24 -17.64 1.37
CA ALA A 12 20.69 -18.95 1.72
C ALA A 12 21.74 -19.88 2.31
N GLN A 13 22.93 -19.91 1.74
CA GLN A 13 24.05 -20.73 2.21
C GLN A 13 24.65 -20.19 3.53
N ARG A 14 24.90 -18.89 3.61
CA ARG A 14 25.51 -18.26 4.79
C ARG A 14 24.62 -18.29 6.03
N LYS A 15 23.29 -18.23 5.85
CA LYS A 15 22.28 -18.11 6.91
C LYS A 15 21.23 -19.23 6.80
N LEU A 16 21.69 -20.48 6.72
CA LEU A 16 20.83 -21.64 6.40
C LEU A 16 19.60 -21.75 7.34
N LEU A 17 19.82 -21.61 8.64
CA LEU A 17 18.75 -21.78 9.66
C LEU A 17 18.02 -20.49 10.03
N ALA A 18 18.47 -19.34 9.51
CA ALA A 18 17.83 -18.07 9.79
C ALA A 18 16.45 -17.97 9.11
N THR A 19 15.51 -17.32 9.77
CA THR A 19 14.23 -16.92 9.16
C THR A 19 14.46 -15.76 8.23
N LYS A 20 13.99 -15.87 6.99
CA LYS A 20 14.24 -14.87 5.94
C LYS A 20 12.93 -14.47 5.27
N TRP A 21 12.66 -13.19 5.21
CA TRP A 21 11.59 -12.65 4.39
C TRP A 21 12.13 -12.19 3.04
N LEU A 22 11.48 -12.66 1.98
CA LEU A 22 11.77 -12.27 0.61
C LEU A 22 10.60 -11.44 0.08
N LEU A 23 10.80 -10.13 -0.01
CA LEU A 23 9.85 -9.22 -0.62
C LEU A 23 10.00 -9.29 -2.14
N ALA A 24 8.92 -9.64 -2.80
CA ALA A 24 8.87 -9.83 -4.24
C ALA A 24 7.63 -9.14 -4.83
N PRO A 25 7.64 -8.77 -6.13
CA PRO A 25 6.49 -8.14 -6.79
C PRO A 25 5.23 -9.02 -6.74
N SER A 26 5.41 -10.33 -6.67
CA SER A 26 4.33 -11.29 -6.43
C SER A 26 4.87 -12.54 -5.73
N ILE A 27 3.98 -13.24 -5.00
CA ILE A 27 4.31 -14.53 -4.37
C ILE A 27 4.82 -15.54 -5.41
N ARG A 28 4.25 -15.52 -6.60
CA ARG A 28 4.68 -16.41 -7.71
C ARG A 28 6.11 -16.11 -8.13
N ALA A 29 6.46 -14.85 -8.32
CA ALA A 29 7.82 -14.46 -8.71
C ALA A 29 8.86 -14.89 -7.66
N GLY A 30 8.61 -14.58 -6.39
CA GLY A 30 9.50 -15.00 -5.30
C GLY A 30 9.66 -16.51 -5.21
N ASN A 31 8.59 -17.28 -5.33
CA ASN A 31 8.65 -18.74 -5.33
C ASN A 31 9.44 -19.29 -6.54
N GLN A 32 9.30 -18.68 -7.72
CA GLN A 32 10.09 -19.06 -8.90
C GLN A 32 11.59 -18.81 -8.71
N TRP A 33 11.96 -17.73 -8.00
CA TRP A 33 13.37 -17.46 -7.66
C TRP A 33 13.92 -18.52 -6.73
N LEU A 34 13.19 -18.84 -5.65
CA LEU A 34 13.60 -19.89 -4.71
C LEU A 34 13.69 -21.26 -5.38
N GLU A 35 12.77 -21.59 -6.28
CA GLU A 35 12.80 -22.82 -7.07
C GLU A 35 14.05 -22.89 -7.97
N LYS A 36 14.40 -21.79 -8.66
CA LYS A 36 15.62 -21.75 -9.49
C LYS A 36 16.86 -21.96 -8.67
N ILE A 37 16.94 -21.35 -7.48
CA ILE A 37 18.07 -21.51 -6.56
C ILE A 37 18.14 -22.94 -6.04
N ALA A 38 17.01 -23.54 -5.65
CA ALA A 38 16.98 -24.93 -5.20
C ALA A 38 17.41 -25.90 -6.31
N ARG A 39 16.99 -25.68 -7.56
CA ARG A 39 17.40 -26.47 -8.72
C ARG A 39 18.90 -26.33 -9.05
N SER A 40 19.53 -25.22 -8.68
CA SER A 40 20.99 -25.05 -8.81
C SER A 40 21.80 -25.74 -7.71
N GLY A 41 21.12 -26.46 -6.80
CA GLY A 41 21.77 -27.20 -5.71
C GLY A 41 21.95 -26.40 -4.42
N THR A 42 21.40 -25.17 -4.34
CA THR A 42 21.45 -24.37 -3.10
C THR A 42 20.17 -24.55 -2.30
N PRO A 43 20.24 -25.01 -1.04
CA PRO A 43 19.04 -25.16 -0.19
C PRO A 43 18.37 -23.80 0.07
N ALA A 44 17.12 -23.63 -0.33
CA ALA A 44 16.30 -22.44 -0.08
C ALA A 44 15.43 -22.63 1.17
N VAL A 45 16.05 -22.82 2.34
CA VAL A 45 15.36 -23.08 3.59
C VAL A 45 15.13 -21.79 4.38
N GLY A 46 14.01 -21.71 5.11
CA GLY A 46 13.70 -20.60 6.01
C GLY A 46 13.22 -19.34 5.28
N PHE A 47 12.93 -19.39 4.00
CA PHE A 47 12.37 -18.26 3.27
C PHE A 47 10.83 -18.21 3.38
N GLN A 48 10.32 -17.02 3.65
CA GLN A 48 8.92 -16.68 3.52
C GLN A 48 8.79 -15.58 2.45
N VAL A 49 8.12 -15.91 1.35
CA VAL A 49 7.88 -14.95 0.27
C VAL A 49 6.70 -14.05 0.65
N MET A 50 6.89 -12.76 0.52
CA MET A 50 5.88 -11.74 0.79
C MET A 50 5.83 -10.71 -0.33
N THR A 51 4.71 -10.03 -0.47
CA THR A 51 4.60 -8.78 -1.22
C THR A 51 4.57 -7.60 -0.25
N LEU A 52 4.89 -6.40 -0.71
CA LEU A 52 4.85 -5.20 0.13
C LEU A 52 3.47 -4.98 0.78
N PRO A 53 2.32 -5.14 0.08
CA PRO A 53 1.01 -5.04 0.71
C PRO A 53 0.73 -6.13 1.76
N HIS A 54 1.33 -7.31 1.62
CA HIS A 54 1.22 -8.38 2.61
C HIS A 54 2.00 -8.01 3.88
N LEU A 55 3.26 -7.60 3.71
CA LEU A 55 4.09 -7.14 4.83
C LEU A 55 3.44 -5.99 5.59
N ALA A 56 2.93 -4.98 4.88
CA ALA A 56 2.26 -3.85 5.51
C ALA A 56 1.06 -4.29 6.38
N ARG A 57 0.27 -5.25 5.91
CA ARG A 57 -0.84 -5.80 6.71
C ARG A 57 -0.36 -6.55 7.94
N GLU A 58 0.67 -7.37 7.81
CA GLU A 58 1.25 -8.09 8.96
C GLU A 58 1.75 -7.13 10.04
N LEU A 59 2.39 -6.03 9.65
CA LEU A 59 2.88 -5.01 10.57
C LEU A 59 1.74 -4.20 11.21
N ALA A 60 0.69 -3.88 10.44
CA ALA A 60 -0.44 -3.09 10.90
C ALA A 60 -1.47 -3.89 11.72
N VAL A 61 -1.44 -5.24 11.69
CA VAL A 61 -2.52 -6.10 12.22
C VAL A 61 -2.86 -5.82 13.68
N ARG A 62 -1.87 -5.59 14.53
CA ARG A 62 -2.08 -5.31 15.95
C ARG A 62 -2.76 -3.96 16.16
N GLN A 63 -2.32 -2.95 15.43
CA GLN A 63 -2.87 -1.60 15.54
C GLN A 63 -4.31 -1.55 15.00
N LEU A 64 -4.56 -2.18 13.87
CA LEU A 64 -5.92 -2.33 13.31
C LEU A 64 -6.88 -2.99 14.33
N ALA A 65 -6.43 -4.04 15.01
CA ALA A 65 -7.23 -4.72 16.03
C ALA A 65 -7.45 -3.84 17.27
N THR A 66 -6.44 -3.08 17.70
CA THR A 66 -6.53 -2.19 18.89
C THR A 66 -7.45 -1.01 18.63
N GLU A 67 -7.43 -0.45 17.43
CA GLU A 67 -8.26 0.68 17.02
C GLU A 67 -9.65 0.26 16.50
N GLU A 68 -9.93 -1.04 16.47
CA GLU A 68 -11.15 -1.62 15.89
C GLU A 68 -11.42 -1.17 14.45
N VAL A 69 -10.34 -0.94 13.69
CA VAL A 69 -10.39 -0.50 12.29
C VAL A 69 -10.30 -1.70 11.37
N THR A 70 -11.17 -1.75 10.37
CA THR A 70 -11.19 -2.81 9.37
C THR A 70 -10.79 -2.30 8.00
N LYS A 71 -10.33 -3.19 7.12
CA LYS A 71 -10.03 -2.82 5.75
C LYS A 71 -11.30 -2.46 4.98
N LEU A 72 -11.26 -1.35 4.24
CA LEU A 72 -12.33 -0.95 3.33
C LEU A 72 -12.63 -2.09 2.33
N PRO A 73 -13.90 -2.54 2.21
CA PRO A 73 -14.26 -3.58 1.26
C PRO A 73 -13.97 -3.20 -0.19
N ALA A 74 -13.76 -4.21 -1.04
CA ALA A 74 -13.62 -3.98 -2.47
C ALA A 74 -14.85 -3.22 -3.02
N PHE A 75 -14.62 -2.29 -3.94
CA PHE A 75 -15.64 -1.39 -4.54
C PHE A 75 -16.27 -0.36 -3.59
N ALA A 76 -16.17 -0.51 -2.28
CA ALA A 76 -16.74 0.45 -1.33
C ALA A 76 -16.15 1.85 -1.49
N GLY A 77 -14.86 1.96 -1.82
CA GLY A 77 -14.20 3.23 -2.12
C GLY A 77 -14.84 3.97 -3.30
N THR A 78 -15.13 3.28 -4.39
CA THR A 78 -15.79 3.88 -5.57
C THR A 78 -17.21 4.37 -5.23
N LEU A 79 -17.98 3.57 -4.48
CA LEU A 79 -19.34 3.95 -4.06
C LEU A 79 -19.30 5.15 -3.10
N LEU A 80 -18.31 5.18 -2.19
CA LEU A 80 -18.11 6.29 -1.28
C LEU A 80 -17.79 7.59 -2.05
N VAL A 81 -16.85 7.53 -3.00
CA VAL A 81 -16.49 8.69 -3.82
C VAL A 81 -17.64 9.13 -4.72
N ASP A 82 -18.42 8.21 -5.28
CA ASP A 82 -19.60 8.55 -6.08
C ASP A 82 -20.62 9.35 -5.27
N ARG A 83 -20.90 8.93 -4.04
CA ARG A 83 -21.75 9.69 -3.11
C ARG A 83 -21.17 11.06 -2.81
N LEU A 84 -19.90 11.14 -2.45
CA LEU A 84 -19.23 12.40 -2.09
C LEU A 84 -19.19 13.38 -3.28
N LEU A 85 -18.99 12.89 -4.50
CA LEU A 85 -19.10 13.70 -5.72
C LEU A 85 -20.49 14.30 -5.86
N GLY A 86 -21.55 13.52 -5.59
CA GLY A 86 -22.92 14.01 -5.60
C GLY A 86 -23.19 15.10 -4.57
N GLU A 87 -22.57 15.00 -3.39
CA GLU A 87 -22.78 15.93 -2.27
C GLU A 87 -21.90 17.18 -2.36
N GLN A 88 -20.63 17.05 -2.72
CA GLN A 88 -19.60 18.07 -2.56
C GLN A 88 -18.89 18.48 -3.86
N GLY A 89 -19.07 17.75 -4.94
CA GLY A 89 -18.50 18.10 -6.25
C GLY A 89 -19.18 19.32 -6.83
N GLU A 90 -18.42 20.37 -7.15
CA GLU A 90 -18.95 21.55 -7.81
C GLU A 90 -18.58 21.55 -9.31
N TYR A 91 -17.28 21.51 -9.59
CA TYR A 91 -16.77 21.49 -10.94
C TYR A 91 -16.84 20.10 -11.60
N LEU A 92 -16.42 19.06 -10.86
CA LEU A 92 -16.40 17.70 -11.37
C LEU A 92 -17.80 17.15 -11.63
N LYS A 93 -18.79 17.55 -10.84
CA LYS A 93 -20.19 17.17 -11.02
C LYS A 93 -20.79 17.67 -12.37
N GLN A 94 -20.25 18.75 -12.92
CA GLN A 94 -20.69 19.29 -14.20
C GLN A 94 -20.14 18.53 -15.41
N SER A 95 -19.29 17.53 -15.20
CA SER A 95 -18.75 16.71 -16.29
C SER A 95 -19.86 15.88 -16.92
N GLU A 96 -20.06 16.05 -18.22
CA GLU A 96 -21.04 15.28 -19.00
C GLU A 96 -20.74 13.77 -19.01
N ASN A 97 -19.52 13.37 -18.66
CA ASN A 97 -19.06 11.98 -18.69
C ASN A 97 -18.92 11.43 -17.26
N SER A 98 -20.05 11.25 -16.57
CA SER A 98 -20.07 10.74 -15.19
C SER A 98 -19.66 9.26 -15.07
N ALA A 99 -19.78 8.49 -16.17
CA ALA A 99 -19.39 7.09 -16.17
C ALA A 99 -17.87 6.96 -15.96
N GLY A 100 -17.47 6.33 -14.84
CA GLY A 100 -16.07 6.16 -14.46
C GLY A 100 -15.42 7.32 -13.71
N LEU A 101 -16.09 8.48 -13.58
CA LEU A 101 -15.55 9.65 -12.87
C LEU A 101 -15.21 9.32 -11.41
N ALA A 102 -16.11 8.63 -10.70
CA ALA A 102 -15.87 8.21 -9.31
C ALA A 102 -14.62 7.32 -9.18
N GLY A 103 -14.41 6.40 -10.13
CA GLY A 103 -13.21 5.56 -10.17
C GLY A 103 -11.94 6.37 -10.43
N ALA A 104 -11.99 7.33 -11.36
CA ALA A 104 -10.84 8.19 -11.65
C ALA A 104 -10.48 9.10 -10.45
N VAL A 105 -11.49 9.66 -9.79
CA VAL A 105 -11.30 10.47 -8.57
C VAL A 105 -10.78 9.62 -7.43
N LEU A 106 -11.31 8.42 -7.21
CA LEU A 106 -10.78 7.49 -6.20
C LEU A 106 -9.30 7.19 -6.46
N THR A 107 -8.94 6.88 -7.71
CA THR A 107 -7.54 6.63 -8.08
C THR A 107 -6.65 7.83 -7.75
N ALA A 108 -7.11 9.05 -8.04
CA ALA A 108 -6.36 10.26 -7.70
C ALA A 108 -6.21 10.43 -6.17
N ILE A 109 -7.28 10.21 -5.41
CA ILE A 109 -7.25 10.23 -3.94
C ILE A 109 -6.28 9.18 -3.39
N GLU A 110 -6.35 7.95 -3.89
CA GLU A 110 -5.44 6.88 -3.48
C GLU A 110 -3.97 7.22 -3.76
N GLN A 111 -3.67 7.79 -4.93
CA GLN A 111 -2.31 8.23 -5.27
C GLN A 111 -1.80 9.35 -4.36
N LEU A 112 -2.64 10.35 -4.04
CA LEU A 112 -2.29 11.40 -3.10
C LEU A 112 -1.99 10.83 -1.71
N ARG A 113 -2.84 9.96 -1.22
CA ARG A 113 -2.68 9.32 0.09
C ARG A 113 -1.45 8.40 0.16
N LEU A 114 -1.14 7.67 -0.92
CA LEU A 114 0.07 6.86 -1.02
C LEU A 114 1.34 7.71 -1.03
N ALA A 115 1.26 8.92 -1.59
CA ALA A 115 2.36 9.90 -1.59
C ALA A 115 2.42 10.74 -0.31
N ASP A 116 1.58 10.46 0.70
CA ASP A 116 1.41 11.24 1.94
C ASP A 116 1.11 12.73 1.68
N VAL A 117 0.41 13.02 0.57
CA VAL A 117 -0.02 14.37 0.19
C VAL A 117 -1.36 14.66 0.82
N GLY A 118 -1.39 15.59 1.77
CA GLY A 118 -2.60 16.02 2.46
C GLY A 118 -3.27 17.25 1.81
N THR A 119 -4.40 17.67 2.39
CA THR A 119 -5.16 18.85 1.93
C THR A 119 -4.34 20.14 1.98
N ALA A 120 -3.48 20.31 2.99
CA ALA A 120 -2.60 21.48 3.12
C ALA A 120 -1.54 21.56 2.02
N ASP A 121 -1.11 20.42 1.48
CA ASP A 121 -0.16 20.39 0.37
C ASP A 121 -0.86 20.74 -0.93
N LEU A 122 -2.11 20.31 -1.12
CA LEU A 122 -2.92 20.67 -2.28
C LEU A 122 -3.20 22.17 -2.37
N ASP A 123 -3.27 22.89 -1.24
CA ASP A 123 -3.41 24.34 -1.22
C ASP A 123 -2.18 25.07 -1.78
N ARG A 124 -1.02 24.43 -1.79
CA ARG A 124 0.24 24.97 -2.32
C ARG A 124 0.47 24.64 -3.79
N ILE A 125 -0.29 23.68 -4.34
CA ILE A 125 -0.16 23.24 -5.72
C ILE A 125 -1.03 24.11 -6.61
N SER A 126 -0.44 24.67 -7.67
CA SER A 126 -1.19 25.36 -8.72
C SER A 126 -1.78 24.33 -9.69
N PHE A 127 -3.08 24.26 -9.76
CA PHE A 127 -3.78 23.44 -10.74
C PHE A 127 -4.07 24.26 -12.00
N GLU A 128 -3.89 23.66 -13.18
CA GLU A 128 -4.25 24.27 -14.46
C GLU A 128 -5.73 24.70 -14.48
N VAL A 129 -6.59 23.89 -13.84
CA VAL A 129 -8.00 24.20 -13.63
C VAL A 129 -8.28 24.27 -12.13
N GLN A 130 -8.40 25.48 -11.60
CA GLN A 130 -8.60 25.72 -10.17
C GLN A 130 -9.83 24.98 -9.59
N GLY A 131 -10.92 24.89 -10.35
CA GLY A 131 -12.12 24.15 -9.91
C GLY A 131 -11.84 22.68 -9.63
N LYS A 132 -10.99 22.02 -10.42
CA LYS A 132 -10.59 20.63 -10.17
C LYS A 132 -9.79 20.48 -8.89
N GLY A 133 -8.85 21.39 -8.63
CA GLY A 133 -8.03 21.38 -7.42
C GLY A 133 -8.88 21.55 -6.17
N GLY A 134 -9.83 22.50 -6.20
CA GLY A 134 -10.77 22.75 -5.11
C GLY A 134 -11.65 21.53 -4.81
N ASP A 135 -12.19 20.89 -5.84
CA ASP A 135 -12.99 19.67 -5.66
C ASP A 135 -12.14 18.53 -5.11
N LEU A 136 -10.96 18.30 -5.66
CA LEU A 136 -10.09 17.22 -5.23
C LEU A 136 -9.72 17.37 -3.74
N ARG A 137 -9.44 18.59 -3.29
CA ARG A 137 -9.17 18.88 -1.88
C ARG A 137 -10.36 18.55 -0.99
N ARG A 138 -11.57 19.04 -1.34
CA ARG A 138 -12.80 18.76 -0.59
C ARG A 138 -13.12 17.28 -0.54
N LEU A 139 -12.96 16.59 -1.67
CA LEU A 139 -13.23 15.16 -1.77
C LEU A 139 -12.22 14.31 -0.99
N LEU A 140 -10.94 14.69 -0.97
CA LEU A 140 -9.92 14.04 -0.14
C LEU A 140 -10.26 14.18 1.35
N GLU A 141 -10.58 15.39 1.81
CA GLU A 141 -10.95 15.67 3.18
C GLU A 141 -12.22 14.89 3.61
N ALA A 142 -13.25 14.90 2.77
CA ALA A 142 -14.49 14.18 3.03
C ALA A 142 -14.29 12.67 3.01
N TYR A 143 -13.47 12.15 2.10
CA TYR A 143 -13.14 10.73 2.03
C TYR A 143 -12.44 10.27 3.31
N GLU A 144 -11.44 11.00 3.80
CA GLU A 144 -10.74 10.69 5.04
C GLU A 144 -11.67 10.75 6.27
N ALA A 145 -12.54 11.74 6.31
CA ALA A 145 -13.54 11.87 7.38
C ALA A 145 -14.52 10.68 7.40
N GLU A 146 -14.98 10.22 6.23
CA GLU A 146 -15.86 9.06 6.13
C GLU A 146 -15.15 7.75 6.47
N LEU A 147 -13.90 7.54 6.05
CA LEU A 147 -13.10 6.38 6.48
C LEU A 147 -13.03 6.31 8.01
N LYS A 148 -12.71 7.43 8.65
CA LYS A 148 -12.65 7.52 10.11
C LYS A 148 -13.99 7.24 10.77
N LYS A 149 -15.07 7.83 10.27
CA LYS A 149 -16.43 7.68 10.80
C LYS A 149 -16.91 6.22 10.70
N LEU A 150 -16.54 5.52 9.65
CA LEU A 150 -16.91 4.11 9.40
C LEU A 150 -15.96 3.12 10.09
N SER A 151 -14.92 3.59 10.79
CA SER A 151 -13.85 2.74 11.34
C SER A 151 -13.26 1.80 10.30
N VAL A 152 -12.99 2.34 9.10
CA VAL A 152 -12.35 1.58 8.02
C VAL A 152 -11.10 2.29 7.52
N THR A 153 -10.20 1.53 6.92
CA THR A 153 -8.99 2.07 6.31
C THR A 153 -8.76 1.49 4.91
N ASP A 154 -8.21 2.30 4.04
CA ASP A 154 -7.79 1.91 2.70
C ASP A 154 -6.34 1.37 2.69
N HIS A 155 -5.82 1.12 1.48
CA HIS A 155 -4.45 0.62 1.32
C HIS A 155 -3.39 1.61 1.83
N ALA A 156 -3.58 2.90 1.58
CA ALA A 156 -2.66 3.94 2.03
C ALA A 156 -2.63 4.03 3.57
N GLY A 157 -3.79 3.94 4.21
CA GLY A 157 -3.87 3.92 5.67
C GLY A 157 -3.19 2.69 6.29
N ILE A 158 -3.31 1.49 5.68
CA ILE A 158 -2.59 0.29 6.12
C ILE A 158 -1.07 0.50 6.03
N LEU A 159 -0.58 1.07 4.93
CA LEU A 159 0.86 1.38 4.77
C LEU A 159 1.33 2.39 5.80
N LYS A 160 0.56 3.43 6.07
CA LYS A 160 0.88 4.43 7.10
C LYS A 160 1.00 3.79 8.48
N LEU A 161 0.03 2.98 8.88
CA LEU A 161 0.07 2.23 10.14
C LEU A 161 1.31 1.31 10.23
N ALA A 162 1.68 0.66 9.13
CA ALA A 162 2.87 -0.17 9.08
C ALA A 162 4.17 0.65 9.24
N ILE A 163 4.25 1.83 8.61
CA ILE A 163 5.38 2.76 8.74
C ILE A 163 5.47 3.28 10.18
N ASP A 164 4.35 3.73 10.76
CA ASP A 164 4.29 4.22 12.14
C ASP A 164 4.73 3.11 13.13
N HIS A 165 4.30 1.86 12.87
CA HIS A 165 4.75 0.72 13.66
C HIS A 165 6.26 0.52 13.59
N LEU A 166 6.86 0.56 12.40
CA LEU A 166 8.30 0.41 12.23
C LEU A 166 9.10 1.56 12.85
N GLN A 167 8.55 2.76 12.87
CA GLN A 167 9.21 3.94 13.45
C GLN A 167 9.09 3.99 14.98
N SER A 168 7.98 3.50 15.53
CA SER A 168 7.68 3.59 16.96
C SER A 168 8.23 2.43 17.79
N THR A 169 8.53 1.31 17.16
CA THR A 169 8.89 0.08 17.86
C THR A 169 10.37 -0.23 17.62
N GLU A 170 11.18 -0.25 18.70
CA GLU A 170 12.49 -0.92 18.70
C GLU A 170 12.37 -2.45 18.49
N SER A 171 11.20 -2.90 18.12
CA SER A 171 10.82 -4.29 17.98
C SER A 171 11.50 -4.89 16.75
N ALA A 172 12.35 -5.86 16.98
CA ALA A 172 12.87 -6.71 15.93
C ALA A 172 11.68 -7.31 15.12
N LEU A 173 11.71 -7.15 13.82
CA LEU A 173 10.81 -7.90 12.93
C LEU A 173 10.95 -9.40 13.29
N PRO A 174 9.87 -10.21 13.20
CA PRO A 174 9.92 -11.64 13.51
C PRO A 174 10.67 -12.42 12.40
N THR A 175 11.81 -11.88 11.99
CA THR A 175 12.69 -12.43 10.97
C THR A 175 14.13 -12.01 11.23
N ASP A 176 15.09 -12.86 10.88
CA ASP A 176 16.51 -12.56 10.99
C ASP A 176 17.03 -11.71 9.82
N LEU A 177 16.31 -11.73 8.69
CA LEU A 177 16.75 -11.07 7.46
C LEU A 177 15.57 -10.70 6.56
N VAL A 178 15.61 -9.50 6.01
CA VAL A 178 14.67 -9.02 4.99
C VAL A 178 15.44 -8.78 3.69
N LEU A 179 14.98 -9.42 2.61
CA LEU A 179 15.49 -9.25 1.26
C LEU A 179 14.44 -8.53 0.44
N ILE A 180 14.82 -7.41 -0.17
CA ILE A 180 13.93 -6.58 -0.97
C ILE A 180 14.48 -6.52 -2.38
N GLU A 181 13.64 -6.81 -3.38
CA GLU A 181 13.99 -6.51 -4.75
C GLU A 181 13.95 -4.99 -4.98
N PRO A 182 14.98 -4.37 -5.59
CA PRO A 182 15.05 -2.92 -5.73
C PRO A 182 13.90 -2.28 -6.53
N ASP A 183 13.28 -3.07 -7.43
CA ASP A 183 12.21 -2.60 -8.33
C ASP A 183 10.80 -3.05 -7.86
N SER A 184 10.65 -3.43 -6.59
CA SER A 184 9.38 -3.95 -6.03
C SER A 184 8.47 -2.84 -5.55
#